data_f2c86b61708e4b4320aa793fb1bf8a1c
#
_entry.id   f2c86b61708e4b4320aa793fb1bf8a1c
#
_cell.length_a   1.000
_cell.length_b   1.000
_cell.length_c   1.000
_cell.angle_alpha   90.00
_cell.angle_beta   90.00
_cell.angle_gamma   90.00
#
_symmetry.space_group_name_H-M   'P 1'
#
loop_
_entity.id
_entity.type
_entity.pdbx_description
1 polymer ?
#
loop_
_entity_poly.entity_id
_entity_poly.type
_entity_poly.pdbx_seq_one_letter_code
_entity_poly.pdbx_strand_id
1 'polypeptide(L)'
;MSNADLEDDLRGTFDRAAASVPPATGLTDRATTGARRAQRRTWIVSGAAAVAVAAVAVVGFGLAGSNNMPVQPPVAGGQAPAATTPAPKPPTAQTVSGTWRPVQMAGLKSLKASRPQDPVLVFRPDGTWVGSDGCNGLQGTYTIGQRGEFSAAAGPQHMVGCDNVPHTGVLQAAKRISADGDTLQFFGADGRELAKYARAR
;
A
#
# COMPACT_ATOMS: atom_id res chain seq x y z
N MET A 1 37.96 33.26 24.49
CA MET A 1 37.05 33.40 23.36
C MET A 1 35.66 33.69 23.92
N SER A 2 35.08 34.82 23.58
CA SER A 2 33.72 35.14 24.02
C SER A 2 32.71 34.45 23.12
N ASN A 3 31.46 34.27 23.60
CA ASN A 3 30.40 33.72 22.75
C ASN A 3 30.16 34.55 21.49
N ALA A 4 30.41 35.85 21.55
CA ALA A 4 30.30 36.74 20.39
C ALA A 4 31.37 36.44 19.31
N ASP A 5 32.60 36.15 19.70
CA ASP A 5 33.67 35.76 18.75
C ASP A 5 33.33 34.45 18.00
N LEU A 6 32.68 33.51 18.70
CA LEU A 6 32.26 32.22 18.12
C LEU A 6 31.09 32.40 17.12
N GLU A 7 30.14 33.26 17.45
CA GLU A 7 29.01 33.56 16.55
C GLU A 7 29.46 34.25 15.29
N ASP A 8 30.40 35.20 15.37
CA ASP A 8 30.93 35.93 14.21
C ASP A 8 31.73 34.97 13.30
N ASP A 9 32.54 34.07 13.86
CA ASP A 9 33.30 33.07 13.11
C ASP A 9 32.37 32.06 12.40
N LEU A 10 31.32 31.62 13.08
CA LEU A 10 30.28 30.75 12.48
C LEU A 10 29.53 31.47 11.35
N ARG A 11 29.10 32.69 11.55
CA ARG A 11 28.42 33.50 10.53
C ARG A 11 29.31 33.70 9.30
N GLY A 12 30.58 34.05 9.48
CA GLY A 12 31.55 34.21 8.40
C GLY A 12 31.81 32.86 7.64
N THR A 13 31.70 31.73 8.33
CA THR A 13 31.85 30.43 7.71
C THR A 13 30.61 30.08 6.86
N PHE A 14 29.41 30.35 7.34
CA PHE A 14 28.19 30.16 6.58
C PHE A 14 28.08 31.08 5.36
N ASP A 15 28.47 32.32 5.47
CA ASP A 15 28.47 33.27 4.34
C ASP A 15 29.44 32.83 3.24
N ARG A 16 30.61 32.31 3.60
CA ARG A 16 31.58 31.75 2.63
C ARG A 16 31.02 30.48 1.97
N ALA A 17 30.36 29.61 2.74
CA ALA A 17 29.76 28.41 2.20
C ALA A 17 28.58 28.75 1.26
N ALA A 18 27.74 29.71 1.62
CA ALA A 18 26.63 30.17 0.80
C ALA A 18 27.10 30.82 -0.50
N ALA A 19 28.16 31.61 -0.46
CA ALA A 19 28.76 32.22 -1.65
C ALA A 19 29.38 31.22 -2.63
N SER A 20 29.74 30.03 -2.17
CA SER A 20 30.29 28.93 -3.00
C SER A 20 29.21 28.12 -3.74
N VAL A 21 27.93 28.30 -3.39
CA VAL A 21 26.81 27.58 -4.03
C VAL A 21 26.44 28.30 -5.34
N PRO A 22 26.59 27.66 -6.52
CA PRO A 22 26.16 28.29 -7.76
C PRO A 22 24.65 28.57 -7.74
N PRO A 23 24.24 29.74 -8.32
CA PRO A 23 22.80 30.07 -8.36
C PRO A 23 22.01 28.95 -9.04
N ALA A 24 20.96 28.53 -8.39
CA ALA A 24 20.10 27.42 -8.85
C ALA A 24 19.24 27.86 -10.05
N THR A 25 19.89 28.22 -11.17
CA THR A 25 19.23 28.58 -12.41
C THR A 25 18.51 27.37 -13.02
N GLY A 26 17.25 27.52 -13.35
CA GLY A 26 16.44 26.50 -14.02
C GLY A 26 15.74 25.48 -13.09
N LEU A 27 15.74 25.66 -11.77
CA LEU A 27 14.96 24.79 -10.87
C LEU A 27 13.44 24.96 -11.10
N THR A 28 12.97 26.17 -11.33
CA THR A 28 11.56 26.45 -11.67
C THR A 28 11.15 25.78 -12.98
N ASP A 29 12.00 25.80 -14.01
CA ASP A 29 11.72 25.16 -15.30
C ASP A 29 11.74 23.64 -15.20
N ARG A 30 12.64 23.08 -14.40
CA ARG A 30 12.67 21.63 -14.14
C ARG A 30 11.46 21.17 -13.34
N ALA A 31 11.04 21.94 -12.34
CA ALA A 31 9.85 21.65 -11.53
C ALA A 31 8.57 21.68 -12.37
N THR A 32 8.40 22.73 -13.20
CA THR A 32 7.22 22.87 -14.07
C THR A 32 7.19 21.81 -15.19
N THR A 33 8.35 21.46 -15.76
CA THR A 33 8.45 20.42 -16.78
C THR A 33 8.16 19.05 -16.19
N GLY A 34 8.64 18.75 -14.99
CA GLY A 34 8.34 17.52 -14.25
C GLY A 34 6.84 17.38 -13.95
N ALA A 35 6.20 18.43 -13.46
CA ALA A 35 4.78 18.46 -13.17
C ALA A 35 3.91 18.21 -14.43
N ARG A 36 4.24 18.87 -15.55
CA ARG A 36 3.54 18.69 -16.83
C ARG A 36 3.69 17.28 -17.39
N ARG A 37 4.86 16.63 -17.20
CA ARG A 37 5.10 15.25 -17.63
C ARG A 37 4.33 14.25 -16.78
N ALA A 38 4.21 14.47 -15.47
CA ALA A 38 3.40 13.67 -14.57
C ALA A 38 1.90 13.78 -14.93
N GLN A 39 1.41 14.99 -15.16
CA GLN A 39 0.02 15.25 -15.52
C GLN A 39 -0.38 14.62 -16.87
N ARG A 40 0.51 14.63 -17.87
CA ARG A 40 0.25 13.94 -19.15
C ARG A 40 0.14 12.42 -19.01
N ARG A 41 0.90 11.80 -18.12
CA ARG A 41 0.79 10.35 -17.85
C ARG A 41 -0.53 9.95 -17.20
N THR A 42 -1.09 10.78 -16.34
CA THR A 42 -2.41 10.54 -15.72
C THR A 42 -3.55 10.67 -16.74
N TRP A 43 -3.46 11.57 -17.70
CA TRP A 43 -4.50 11.74 -18.75
C TRP A 43 -4.56 10.60 -19.76
N ILE A 44 -3.45 9.93 -20.04
CA ILE A 44 -3.42 8.77 -20.96
C ILE A 44 -4.08 7.53 -20.35
N VAL A 45 -4.08 7.41 -19.02
CA VAL A 45 -4.70 6.27 -18.32
C VAL A 45 -6.21 6.46 -18.10
N SER A 46 -6.70 7.71 -18.10
CA SER A 46 -8.12 8.04 -17.88
C SER A 46 -8.96 8.12 -19.14
N GLY A 47 -8.39 7.92 -20.33
CA GLY A 47 -9.02 8.17 -21.62
C GLY A 47 -9.66 6.95 -22.32
N ALA A 48 -9.78 5.79 -21.68
CA ALA A 48 -10.29 4.59 -22.34
C ALA A 48 -11.39 3.89 -21.52
N ALA A 49 -12.49 4.59 -21.20
CA ALA A 49 -13.71 3.94 -20.73
C ALA A 49 -14.94 4.85 -20.96
N ALA A 50 -15.26 5.11 -22.20
CA ALA A 50 -16.57 5.61 -22.57
C ALA A 50 -16.87 5.15 -24.01
N VAL A 51 -17.52 4.02 -24.19
CA VAL A 51 -18.47 3.67 -25.28
C VAL A 51 -19.07 2.30 -24.95
N ALA A 52 -20.31 2.29 -24.84
CA ALA A 52 -21.45 1.67 -25.48
C ALA A 52 -22.31 0.89 -24.50
N VAL A 53 -23.33 1.56 -24.01
CA VAL A 53 -24.62 0.93 -23.68
C VAL A 53 -25.42 0.89 -24.99
N ALA A 54 -25.49 -0.26 -25.63
CA ALA A 54 -26.45 -0.54 -26.66
C ALA A 54 -27.50 -1.50 -26.10
N ALA A 55 -28.68 -0.98 -25.85
CA ALA A 55 -29.86 -1.75 -25.56
C ALA A 55 -30.30 -2.51 -26.82
N VAL A 56 -30.41 -3.85 -26.72
CA VAL A 56 -31.18 -4.64 -27.69
C VAL A 56 -32.24 -5.38 -26.91
N ALA A 57 -33.44 -4.84 -26.96
CA ALA A 57 -34.68 -5.56 -26.67
C ALA A 57 -35.07 -6.36 -27.93
N VAL A 58 -35.04 -7.68 -27.84
CA VAL A 58 -35.71 -8.52 -28.83
C VAL A 58 -36.81 -9.30 -28.13
N VAL A 59 -38.03 -8.89 -28.40
CA VAL A 59 -39.26 -9.65 -28.15
C VAL A 59 -39.35 -10.71 -29.25
N GLY A 60 -39.37 -11.97 -28.86
CA GLY A 60 -39.59 -13.08 -29.77
C GLY A 60 -40.62 -14.03 -29.19
N PHE A 61 -41.89 -13.87 -29.61
CA PHE A 61 -42.92 -14.89 -29.49
C PHE A 61 -42.64 -16.02 -30.47
N GLY A 62 -42.78 -17.26 -30.05
CA GLY A 62 -42.63 -18.43 -30.94
C GLY A 62 -43.07 -19.72 -30.26
N LEU A 63 -44.34 -20.00 -30.34
CA LEU A 63 -45.08 -21.25 -30.61
C LEU A 63 -44.42 -22.63 -30.30
N ALA A 64 -45.13 -23.32 -29.43
CA ALA A 64 -45.52 -24.73 -29.38
C ALA A 64 -44.68 -25.75 -30.18
N GLY A 65 -44.08 -26.68 -29.46
CA GLY A 65 -43.60 -27.96 -29.99
C GLY A 65 -43.58 -28.98 -28.85
N SER A 66 -44.63 -29.82 -28.82
CA SER A 66 -44.77 -30.97 -27.95
C SER A 66 -43.76 -32.03 -28.36
N ASN A 67 -42.81 -32.37 -27.49
CA ASN A 67 -42.10 -33.67 -27.58
C ASN A 67 -42.04 -34.31 -26.20
N ASN A 68 -42.81 -35.41 -26.08
CA ASN A 68 -42.75 -36.36 -25.00
C ASN A 68 -41.36 -36.91 -24.82
N MET A 69 -40.69 -36.55 -23.75
CA MET A 69 -39.53 -37.28 -23.24
C MET A 69 -39.89 -37.95 -21.92
N PRO A 70 -39.45 -39.19 -21.69
CA PRO A 70 -39.80 -39.96 -20.50
C PRO A 70 -39.26 -39.26 -19.25
N VAL A 71 -40.14 -39.16 -18.25
CA VAL A 71 -39.86 -38.65 -16.92
C VAL A 71 -38.87 -39.60 -16.23
N GLN A 72 -37.64 -39.18 -16.06
CA GLN A 72 -36.68 -39.87 -15.23
C GLN A 72 -36.93 -39.51 -13.78
N PRO A 73 -37.07 -40.47 -12.84
CA PRO A 73 -37.34 -40.14 -11.44
C PRO A 73 -36.17 -39.35 -10.85
N PRO A 74 -36.41 -38.38 -9.98
CA PRO A 74 -35.34 -37.61 -9.33
C PRO A 74 -34.54 -38.54 -8.43
N VAL A 75 -33.29 -38.76 -8.75
CA VAL A 75 -32.32 -39.39 -7.85
C VAL A 75 -32.09 -38.38 -6.71
N ALA A 76 -32.60 -38.72 -5.53
CA ALA A 76 -32.30 -37.99 -4.31
C ALA A 76 -30.83 -38.19 -3.93
N GLY A 77 -29.95 -37.48 -4.64
CA GLY A 77 -28.56 -37.29 -4.22
C GLY A 77 -28.57 -36.27 -3.10
N GLY A 78 -28.52 -36.74 -1.87
CA GLY A 78 -28.29 -35.89 -0.71
C GLY A 78 -26.97 -35.14 -0.85
N GLN A 79 -27.04 -33.89 -1.36
CA GLN A 79 -25.95 -32.95 -1.18
C GLN A 79 -25.88 -32.63 0.30
N ALA A 80 -24.87 -33.14 0.97
CA ALA A 80 -24.49 -32.64 2.28
C ALA A 80 -24.34 -31.12 2.20
N PRO A 81 -24.92 -30.36 3.14
CA PRO A 81 -24.77 -28.91 3.14
C PRO A 81 -23.28 -28.61 3.17
N ALA A 82 -22.77 -27.98 2.11
CA ALA A 82 -21.42 -27.46 2.08
C ALA A 82 -21.29 -26.54 3.28
N ALA A 83 -20.37 -26.86 4.18
CA ALA A 83 -20.05 -26.01 5.32
C ALA A 83 -19.68 -24.63 4.78
N THR A 84 -20.58 -23.68 4.95
CA THR A 84 -20.35 -22.30 4.57
C THR A 84 -19.30 -21.74 5.50
N THR A 85 -18.02 -21.77 5.05
CA THR A 85 -16.94 -21.08 5.74
C THR A 85 -17.34 -19.61 5.85
N PRO A 86 -17.43 -19.02 7.06
CA PRO A 86 -17.80 -17.63 7.21
C PRO A 86 -16.86 -16.76 6.37
N ALA A 87 -17.42 -15.85 5.57
CA ALA A 87 -16.62 -14.89 4.82
C ALA A 87 -15.71 -14.12 5.77
N PRO A 88 -14.41 -13.97 5.44
CA PRO A 88 -13.48 -13.25 6.31
C PRO A 88 -14.00 -11.84 6.58
N LYS A 89 -14.07 -11.48 7.86
CA LYS A 89 -14.51 -10.16 8.29
C LYS A 89 -13.51 -9.11 7.77
N PRO A 90 -13.97 -8.01 7.16
CA PRO A 90 -13.07 -6.99 6.66
C PRO A 90 -12.18 -6.43 7.80
N PRO A 91 -10.90 -6.16 7.52
CA PRO A 91 -9.99 -5.61 8.52
C PRO A 91 -10.42 -4.20 8.93
N THR A 92 -10.19 -3.85 10.19
CA THR A 92 -10.43 -2.53 10.77
C THR A 92 -9.16 -2.02 11.45
N ALA A 93 -9.11 -0.75 11.82
CA ALA A 93 -8.00 -0.22 12.58
C ALA A 93 -7.76 -1.00 13.89
N GLN A 94 -8.81 -1.46 14.55
CA GLN A 94 -8.70 -2.30 15.76
C GLN A 94 -8.12 -3.68 15.47
N THR A 95 -8.54 -4.36 14.40
CA THR A 95 -8.04 -5.70 14.09
C THR A 95 -6.59 -5.71 13.61
N VAL A 96 -6.14 -4.64 12.95
CA VAL A 96 -4.74 -4.49 12.52
C VAL A 96 -3.84 -3.89 13.59
N SER A 97 -4.40 -3.31 14.68
CA SER A 97 -3.61 -2.74 15.78
C SER A 97 -2.71 -3.77 16.41
N GLY A 98 -1.50 -3.36 16.75
CA GLY A 98 -0.49 -4.21 17.37
C GLY A 98 0.84 -4.16 16.65
N THR A 99 1.74 -5.04 17.08
CA THR A 99 3.12 -5.13 16.58
C THR A 99 3.25 -6.27 15.57
N TRP A 100 3.88 -5.98 14.45
CA TRP A 100 3.98 -6.88 13.32
C TRP A 100 5.42 -7.00 12.82
N ARG A 101 5.89 -8.23 12.63
CA ARG A 101 7.22 -8.53 12.08
C ARG A 101 7.11 -9.02 10.65
N PRO A 102 7.97 -8.54 9.73
CA PRO A 102 7.93 -9.00 8.35
C PRO A 102 8.34 -10.47 8.26
N VAL A 103 7.60 -11.27 7.49
CA VAL A 103 7.92 -12.67 7.20
C VAL A 103 8.19 -12.91 5.73
N GLN A 104 7.61 -12.06 4.86
CA GLN A 104 7.84 -12.12 3.41
C GLN A 104 7.63 -10.73 2.81
N MET A 105 8.46 -10.37 1.82
CA MET A 105 8.32 -9.13 1.05
C MET A 105 8.65 -9.36 -0.41
N ALA A 106 7.84 -8.81 -1.30
CA ALA A 106 8.08 -8.85 -2.73
C ALA A 106 9.42 -8.16 -3.06
N GLY A 107 10.24 -8.80 -3.89
CA GLY A 107 11.55 -8.27 -4.29
C GLY A 107 12.67 -8.47 -3.27
N LEU A 108 12.40 -8.94 -2.05
CA LEU A 108 13.41 -9.22 -1.04
C LEU A 108 13.66 -10.72 -0.92
N LYS A 109 14.88 -11.18 -1.26
CA LYS A 109 15.22 -12.61 -1.23
C LYS A 109 15.36 -13.17 0.19
N SER A 110 15.72 -12.32 1.16
CA SER A 110 15.91 -12.73 2.55
C SER A 110 15.66 -11.58 3.52
N LEU A 111 15.00 -11.89 4.62
CA LEU A 111 14.81 -10.98 5.76
C LEU A 111 15.85 -11.25 6.89
N LYS A 112 16.76 -12.21 6.68
CA LYS A 112 17.71 -12.68 7.71
C LYS A 112 19.01 -11.84 7.79
N ALA A 113 19.14 -10.75 7.02
CA ALA A 113 20.33 -9.90 7.11
C ALA A 113 20.45 -9.30 8.52
N SER A 114 21.67 -9.25 9.04
CA SER A 114 21.93 -8.62 10.34
C SER A 114 21.66 -7.11 10.25
N ARG A 115 20.91 -6.57 11.19
CA ARG A 115 20.54 -5.16 11.28
C ARG A 115 20.75 -4.64 12.69
N PRO A 116 21.00 -3.32 12.88
CA PRO A 116 21.13 -2.72 14.21
C PRO A 116 19.87 -2.89 15.08
N GLN A 117 18.70 -2.95 14.45
CA GLN A 117 17.42 -3.12 15.12
C GLN A 117 16.58 -4.19 14.41
N ASP A 118 15.62 -4.78 15.12
CA ASP A 118 14.65 -5.67 14.50
C ASP A 118 13.67 -4.88 13.60
N PRO A 119 13.47 -5.29 12.35
CA PRO A 119 12.43 -4.71 11.52
C PRO A 119 11.04 -4.99 12.10
N VAL A 120 10.25 -3.93 12.30
CA VAL A 120 8.94 -4.03 12.94
C VAL A 120 8.02 -2.89 12.50
N LEU A 121 6.72 -3.17 12.42
CA LEU A 121 5.66 -2.18 12.28
C LEU A 121 4.71 -2.27 13.48
N VAL A 122 4.26 -1.13 13.99
CA VAL A 122 3.26 -1.02 15.04
C VAL A 122 2.12 -0.15 14.51
N PHE A 123 0.95 -0.73 14.32
CA PHE A 123 -0.27 0.00 13.97
C PHE A 123 -1.04 0.33 15.24
N ARG A 124 -1.55 1.56 15.31
CA ARG A 124 -2.39 2.04 16.41
C ARG A 124 -3.82 2.27 15.93
N PRO A 125 -4.82 2.10 16.80
CA PRO A 125 -6.23 2.26 16.42
C PRO A 125 -6.60 3.70 16.02
N ASP A 126 -5.78 4.69 16.34
CA ASP A 126 -5.95 6.10 16.01
C ASP A 126 -5.57 6.45 14.55
N GLY A 127 -5.19 5.45 13.74
CA GLY A 127 -4.77 5.65 12.35
C GLY A 127 -3.31 6.07 12.21
N THR A 128 -2.50 5.97 13.27
CA THR A 128 -1.05 6.18 13.19
C THR A 128 -0.30 4.85 13.15
N TRP A 129 0.89 4.86 12.56
CA TRP A 129 1.83 3.76 12.61
C TRP A 129 3.24 4.25 12.91
N VAL A 130 4.00 3.41 13.58
CA VAL A 130 5.43 3.59 13.83
C VAL A 130 6.16 2.28 13.54
N GLY A 131 7.48 2.31 13.45
CA GLY A 131 8.25 1.10 13.24
C GLY A 131 9.74 1.32 13.13
N SER A 132 10.43 0.26 12.76
CA SER A 132 11.84 0.27 12.39
C SER A 132 12.02 -0.58 11.13
N ASP A 133 12.80 -0.08 10.18
CA ASP A 133 13.21 -0.85 9.00
C ASP A 133 14.45 -1.73 9.24
N GLY A 134 14.91 -1.73 10.49
CA GLY A 134 16.13 -2.38 10.91
C GLY A 134 17.29 -1.42 11.14
N CYS A 135 17.19 -0.18 10.64
CA CYS A 135 18.23 0.85 10.72
C CYS A 135 17.67 2.19 11.15
N ASN A 136 16.47 2.52 10.68
CA ASN A 136 15.83 3.82 10.85
C ASN A 136 14.50 3.65 11.60
N GLY A 137 14.19 4.62 12.44
CA GLY A 137 12.85 4.77 13.00
C GLY A 137 11.90 5.29 11.93
N LEU A 138 10.71 4.70 11.84
CA LEU A 138 9.67 5.03 10.88
C LEU A 138 8.41 5.49 11.59
N GLN A 139 7.65 6.37 10.93
CA GLN A 139 6.34 6.80 11.42
C GLN A 139 5.46 7.30 10.27
N GLY A 140 4.15 7.35 10.53
CA GLY A 140 3.20 7.87 9.57
C GLY A 140 1.76 7.67 9.98
N THR A 141 0.86 7.81 9.01
CA THR A 141 -0.58 7.61 9.18
C THR A 141 -1.09 6.57 8.21
N TYR A 142 -2.25 5.98 8.52
CA TYR A 142 -2.92 5.03 7.63
C TYR A 142 -4.45 5.15 7.76
N THR A 143 -5.15 4.66 6.74
CA THR A 143 -6.59 4.50 6.74
C THR A 143 -6.97 3.13 6.18
N ILE A 144 -8.07 2.57 6.68
CA ILE A 144 -8.65 1.31 6.20
C ILE A 144 -10.12 1.55 5.89
N GLY A 145 -10.52 1.28 4.65
CA GLY A 145 -11.90 1.32 4.20
C GLY A 145 -12.69 0.06 4.58
N GLN A 146 -14.00 0.12 4.39
CA GLN A 146 -14.92 -0.94 4.82
C GLN A 146 -14.71 -2.31 4.15
N ARG A 147 -14.05 -2.35 2.98
CA ARG A 147 -13.75 -3.58 2.24
C ARG A 147 -12.27 -3.95 2.27
N GLY A 148 -11.49 -3.32 3.18
CA GLY A 148 -10.06 -3.52 3.29
C GLY A 148 -9.23 -2.66 2.32
N GLU A 149 -9.81 -1.60 1.76
CA GLU A 149 -9.03 -0.58 1.05
C GLU A 149 -8.01 0.02 2.02
N PHE A 150 -6.78 0.17 1.57
CA PHE A 150 -5.69 0.65 2.41
C PHE A 150 -4.98 1.84 1.77
N SER A 151 -4.65 2.82 2.60
CA SER A 151 -3.78 3.93 2.23
C SER A 151 -2.89 4.29 3.41
N ALA A 152 -1.63 4.59 3.14
CA ALA A 152 -0.70 5.05 4.16
C ALA A 152 0.18 6.18 3.62
N ALA A 153 0.53 7.09 4.52
CA ALA A 153 1.49 8.15 4.30
C ALA A 153 2.65 8.03 5.30
N ALA A 154 3.88 8.20 4.82
CA ALA A 154 5.04 8.29 5.69
C ALA A 154 5.20 9.71 6.22
N GLY A 155 5.55 9.83 7.47
CA GLY A 155 6.00 11.06 8.09
C GLY A 155 7.50 11.33 7.87
N PRO A 156 8.06 12.35 8.53
CA PRO A 156 9.48 12.62 8.51
C PRO A 156 10.28 11.41 9.02
N GLN A 157 11.38 11.08 8.34
CA GLN A 157 12.27 9.97 8.70
C GLN A 157 13.73 10.39 8.50
N HIS A 158 14.60 9.89 9.37
CA HIS A 158 16.04 9.95 9.14
C HIS A 158 16.42 8.71 8.31
N MET A 159 17.16 8.95 7.21
CA MET A 159 17.58 7.90 6.29
C MET A 159 19.06 7.60 6.52
N VAL A 160 19.33 6.55 7.26
CA VAL A 160 20.69 5.97 7.33
C VAL A 160 20.78 4.85 6.29
N GLY A 161 21.83 4.86 5.46
CA GLY A 161 22.06 3.82 4.45
C GLY A 161 22.47 2.51 5.12
N CYS A 162 21.64 1.48 4.96
CA CYS A 162 21.94 0.12 5.38
C CYS A 162 21.06 -0.87 4.60
N ASP A 163 21.23 -2.18 4.84
CA ASP A 163 20.37 -3.22 4.29
C ASP A 163 19.03 -3.27 5.06
N ASN A 164 18.19 -2.27 4.84
CA ASN A 164 16.91 -2.09 5.51
C ASN A 164 15.76 -2.86 4.85
N VAL A 165 14.69 -3.06 5.63
CA VAL A 165 13.43 -3.63 5.13
C VAL A 165 12.53 -2.51 4.59
N PRO A 166 12.06 -2.55 3.33
CA PRO A 166 11.37 -1.43 2.68
C PRO A 166 9.91 -1.26 3.15
N HIS A 167 9.67 -1.16 4.46
CA HIS A 167 8.33 -1.01 5.03
C HIS A 167 7.56 0.16 4.44
N THR A 168 8.18 1.34 4.37
CA THR A 168 7.56 2.56 3.85
C THR A 168 7.11 2.37 2.40
N GLY A 169 7.95 1.77 1.56
CA GLY A 169 7.62 1.48 0.16
C GLY A 169 6.43 0.53 0.03
N VAL A 170 6.38 -0.52 0.86
CA VAL A 170 5.25 -1.46 0.91
C VAL A 170 3.97 -0.75 1.32
N LEU A 171 3.99 0.03 2.41
CA LEU A 171 2.81 0.72 2.92
C LEU A 171 2.25 1.74 1.91
N GLN A 172 3.10 2.49 1.22
CA GLN A 172 2.69 3.46 0.21
C GLN A 172 2.15 2.81 -1.08
N ALA A 173 2.73 1.67 -1.47
CA ALA A 173 2.29 0.94 -2.66
C ALA A 173 1.01 0.13 -2.42
N ALA A 174 0.73 -0.25 -1.18
CA ALA A 174 -0.44 -1.05 -0.83
C ALA A 174 -1.75 -0.30 -1.11
N LYS A 175 -2.73 -1.03 -1.67
CA LYS A 175 -4.08 -0.55 -1.94
C LYS A 175 -5.13 -1.38 -1.19
N ARG A 176 -4.75 -2.55 -0.73
CA ARG A 176 -5.60 -3.41 0.09
C ARG A 176 -4.79 -4.05 1.21
N ILE A 177 -5.48 -4.33 2.29
CA ILE A 177 -4.95 -5.03 3.45
C ILE A 177 -5.89 -6.18 3.80
N SER A 178 -5.33 -7.28 4.28
CA SER A 178 -6.05 -8.41 4.88
C SER A 178 -5.42 -8.73 6.22
N ALA A 179 -6.25 -9.00 7.21
CA ALA A 179 -5.81 -9.44 8.53
C ALA A 179 -6.56 -10.72 8.90
N ASP A 180 -5.82 -11.76 9.21
CA ASP A 180 -6.35 -13.04 9.66
C ASP A 180 -5.56 -13.51 10.88
N GLY A 181 -6.15 -13.34 12.06
CA GLY A 181 -5.54 -13.68 13.34
C GLY A 181 -4.16 -13.04 13.52
N ASP A 182 -3.12 -13.86 13.43
CA ASP A 182 -1.73 -13.47 13.61
C ASP A 182 -1.01 -13.11 12.29
N THR A 183 -1.75 -12.99 11.20
CA THR A 183 -1.20 -12.67 9.88
C THR A 183 -1.77 -11.35 9.34
N LEU A 184 -0.90 -10.50 8.79
CA LEU A 184 -1.24 -9.27 8.11
C LEU A 184 -0.62 -9.27 6.71
N GLN A 185 -1.41 -9.01 5.68
CA GLN A 185 -0.98 -9.03 4.28
C GLN A 185 -1.34 -7.73 3.59
N PHE A 186 -0.42 -7.24 2.75
CA PHE A 186 -0.59 -6.04 1.95
C PHE A 186 -0.58 -6.39 0.48
N PHE A 187 -1.51 -5.80 -0.28
CA PHE A 187 -1.68 -6.06 -1.72
C PHE A 187 -1.61 -4.78 -2.51
N GLY A 188 -0.97 -4.84 -3.67
CA GLY A 188 -0.90 -3.76 -4.65
C GLY A 188 -2.23 -3.53 -5.39
N ALA A 189 -2.24 -2.54 -6.28
CA ALA A 189 -3.41 -2.24 -7.12
C ALA A 189 -3.77 -3.37 -8.09
N ASP A 190 -2.78 -4.18 -8.48
CA ASP A 190 -2.92 -5.37 -9.33
C ASP A 190 -3.35 -6.63 -8.56
N GLY A 191 -3.59 -6.52 -7.25
CA GLY A 191 -3.97 -7.61 -6.37
C GLY A 191 -2.83 -8.54 -5.96
N ARG A 192 -1.58 -8.29 -6.40
CA ARG A 192 -0.42 -9.09 -5.96
C ARG A 192 -0.06 -8.78 -4.52
N GLU A 193 0.35 -9.80 -3.77
CA GLU A 193 0.88 -9.64 -2.42
C GLU A 193 2.22 -8.91 -2.48
N LEU A 194 2.31 -7.81 -1.75
CA LEU A 194 3.53 -7.00 -1.59
C LEU A 194 4.33 -7.44 -0.38
N ALA A 195 3.65 -7.79 0.69
CA ALA A 195 4.30 -8.21 1.92
C ALA A 195 3.33 -8.98 2.84
N LYS A 196 3.92 -9.86 3.63
CA LYS A 196 3.28 -10.61 4.69
C LYS A 196 4.02 -10.39 6.00
N TYR A 197 3.25 -10.19 7.06
CA TYR A 197 3.74 -10.00 8.42
C TYR A 197 3.10 -10.98 9.37
N ALA A 198 3.80 -11.34 10.42
CA ALA A 198 3.27 -12.07 11.55
C ALA A 198 3.16 -11.15 12.79
N ARG A 199 2.15 -11.39 13.62
CA ARG A 199 1.98 -10.68 14.88
C ARG A 199 3.15 -10.99 15.81
N ALA A 200 3.78 -9.96 16.36
CA ALA A 200 4.79 -10.13 17.39
C ALA A 200 4.10 -10.52 18.72
N ARG A 201 4.59 -11.54 19.36
CA ARG A 201 4.17 -11.99 20.70
C ARG A 201 5.09 -11.42 21.76
#